data_127fd9fbfc3d2f182a85ab61102a22e0
#
_entry.id   127fd9fbfc3d2f182a85ab61102a22e0
#
_cell.length_a   1.000
_cell.length_b   1.000
_cell.length_c   1.000
_cell.angle_alpha   90.00
_cell.angle_beta   90.00
_cell.angle_gamma   90.00
#
_symmetry.space_group_name_H-M   'P 1'
#
loop_
_entity.id
_entity.type
_entity.pdbx_description
1 polymer ?
#
loop_
_entity_poly.entity_id
_entity_poly.type
_entity_poly.pdbx_seq_one_letter_code
_entity_poly.pdbx_strand_id
1 'polypeptide(L)'
;MLTPEQRRDAELRQERERARLLHSRVSGSRRAGLTNADDKVHPAEVLAAMSFLINNDQRFPLTEQVIVQAMAKAINITYVHLDPLKIDAKYAVQTLSRPFARRHNALVVGGDDTSVTVAVSNPLDVELIENLRSFTRRDVKLVIAPPTDIQRIITDIYGFRSSVTAAEREIKADVDIGNLERYVKLKRVEDIEANDSHIINAVEYLFHYAFDQRASDVHVEPHRDQSVVRMRIDGVLHPVNVLPKVVHPAVVSRIKMLARLDISEKRRPQDGRIKTARGDREVEIRVSTMATAFGEKVVLRIFDPEVILRDMSDLGMFDKQFALFEQFIQRPHGLVLVTGPTGSGKTTTLYSALRAIVTPDINVTTIEDPIEIVTDQFNQVEIQPKVGITFAEALRHLLRQDPDVIMVGEVRDVETANIAIQAALTGHLVLATLHTNDSAATITRLLELGVDPFLLASTIVGVIAQRLVRTICPECRIETFLTPDQMSLLGLDTQNLAAQGEAPSLMVAAGQGCVKCRQTGMFGRSGAFEVLEVDEKIRKLIISRASSKEILKQARQDGMLTLREAAIRKLAKGLTSFEEVVRVTVEGS
;
A
#
# COMPACT_ATOMS: atom_id res chain seq x y z
N MET A 1 15.30 -37.70 -16.39
CA MET A 1 15.24 -37.37 -17.83
C MET A 1 13.81 -37.63 -18.31
N LEU A 2 13.22 -36.74 -19.12
CA LEU A 2 11.88 -36.92 -19.66
C LEU A 2 11.89 -38.01 -20.76
N THR A 3 10.81 -38.81 -20.84
CA THR A 3 10.61 -39.74 -21.95
C THR A 3 10.37 -38.98 -23.26
N PRO A 4 10.55 -39.59 -24.42
CA PRO A 4 10.27 -38.93 -25.71
C PRO A 4 8.85 -38.41 -25.85
N GLU A 5 7.85 -39.11 -25.29
CA GLU A 5 6.45 -38.64 -25.26
C GLU A 5 6.26 -37.43 -24.33
N GLN A 6 6.88 -37.45 -23.17
CA GLN A 6 6.84 -36.31 -22.23
C GLN A 6 7.52 -35.06 -22.79
N ARG A 7 8.60 -35.23 -23.58
CA ARG A 7 9.23 -34.11 -24.28
C ARG A 7 8.30 -33.52 -25.34
N ARG A 8 7.67 -34.36 -26.14
CA ARG A 8 6.75 -33.94 -27.20
C ARG A 8 5.50 -33.24 -26.64
N ASP A 9 4.96 -33.73 -25.53
CA ASP A 9 3.84 -33.07 -24.84
C ASP A 9 4.24 -31.69 -24.26
N ALA A 10 5.45 -31.61 -23.70
CA ALA A 10 5.99 -30.34 -23.19
C ALA A 10 6.22 -29.33 -24.32
N GLU A 11 6.75 -29.76 -25.47
CA GLU A 11 6.94 -28.92 -26.67
C GLU A 11 5.60 -28.39 -27.20
N LEU A 12 4.59 -29.26 -27.31
CA LEU A 12 3.25 -28.87 -27.75
C LEU A 12 2.56 -27.88 -26.78
N ARG A 13 2.73 -28.07 -25.50
CA ARG A 13 2.23 -27.12 -24.50
C ARG A 13 2.95 -25.77 -24.62
N GLN A 14 4.26 -25.79 -24.80
CA GLN A 14 5.07 -24.58 -24.97
C GLN A 14 4.65 -23.79 -26.23
N GLU A 15 4.41 -24.48 -27.34
CA GLU A 15 3.92 -23.84 -28.57
C GLU A 15 2.52 -23.24 -28.41
N ARG A 16 1.60 -23.93 -27.71
CA ARG A 16 0.25 -23.40 -27.41
C ARG A 16 0.30 -22.14 -26.53
N GLU A 17 1.07 -22.17 -25.46
CA GLU A 17 1.20 -20.99 -24.60
C GLU A 17 1.90 -19.83 -25.30
N ARG A 18 2.90 -20.10 -26.13
CA ARG A 18 3.52 -19.09 -26.97
C ARG A 18 2.52 -18.46 -27.95
N ALA A 19 1.69 -19.25 -28.61
CA ALA A 19 0.66 -18.76 -29.51
C ALA A 19 -0.39 -17.93 -28.76
N ARG A 20 -0.80 -18.34 -27.56
CA ARG A 20 -1.73 -17.61 -26.68
C ARG A 20 -1.18 -16.24 -26.26
N LEU A 21 0.07 -16.18 -25.81
CA LEU A 21 0.73 -14.94 -25.43
C LEU A 21 0.91 -13.99 -26.61
N LEU A 22 1.27 -14.50 -27.78
CA LEU A 22 1.31 -13.72 -29.02
C LEU A 22 -0.04 -13.15 -29.40
N HIS A 23 -1.11 -13.96 -29.31
CA HIS A 23 -2.46 -13.50 -29.63
C HIS A 23 -2.95 -12.42 -28.66
N SER A 24 -2.66 -12.54 -27.36
CA SER A 24 -3.03 -11.51 -26.37
C SER A 24 -2.29 -10.20 -26.60
N ARG A 25 -1.02 -10.22 -26.99
CA ARG A 25 -0.24 -9.03 -27.35
C ARG A 25 -0.75 -8.36 -28.62
N VAL A 26 -1.04 -9.13 -29.67
CA VAL A 26 -1.57 -8.58 -30.93
C VAL A 26 -2.95 -7.97 -30.74
N SER A 27 -3.82 -8.57 -29.93
CA SER A 27 -5.14 -8.00 -29.63
C SER A 27 -5.05 -6.74 -28.76
N GLY A 28 -4.12 -6.67 -27.81
CA GLY A 28 -3.82 -5.47 -27.04
C GLY A 28 -3.23 -4.35 -27.90
N SER A 29 -2.28 -4.67 -28.80
CA SER A 29 -1.66 -3.68 -29.70
C SER A 29 -2.64 -3.12 -30.73
N ARG A 30 -3.59 -3.91 -31.24
CA ARG A 30 -4.64 -3.41 -32.15
C ARG A 30 -5.60 -2.43 -31.49
N ARG A 31 -5.93 -2.63 -30.19
CA ARG A 31 -6.73 -1.66 -29.41
C ARG A 31 -5.99 -0.34 -29.16
N ALA A 32 -4.66 -0.38 -29.10
CA ALA A 32 -3.81 0.79 -28.89
C ALA A 32 -3.32 1.47 -30.19
N GLY A 33 -3.81 1.05 -31.37
CA GLY A 33 -3.42 1.63 -32.66
C GLY A 33 -1.96 1.37 -33.09
N LEU A 34 -1.28 0.41 -32.45
CA LEU A 34 0.13 0.09 -32.67
C LEU A 34 0.24 -1.22 -33.47
N THR A 35 0.52 -1.10 -34.76
CA THR A 35 0.88 -2.25 -35.62
C THR A 35 2.38 -2.43 -35.63
N ASN A 36 2.93 -3.44 -34.92
CA ASN A 36 4.31 -3.87 -35.09
C ASN A 36 4.42 -5.41 -35.09
N ALA A 37 5.01 -5.93 -36.17
CA ALA A 37 5.18 -7.35 -36.48
C ALA A 37 6.32 -8.05 -35.69
N ASP A 38 6.95 -7.43 -34.71
CA ASP A 38 8.18 -7.91 -34.05
C ASP A 38 8.00 -8.28 -32.57
N ASP A 39 6.80 -8.57 -32.10
CA ASP A 39 6.57 -8.98 -30.71
C ASP A 39 6.97 -10.46 -30.49
N LYS A 40 8.27 -10.71 -30.36
CA LYS A 40 8.80 -12.03 -29.97
C LYS A 40 8.53 -12.28 -28.49
N VAL A 41 7.87 -13.40 -28.17
CA VAL A 41 7.69 -13.84 -26.78
C VAL A 41 8.98 -14.49 -26.29
N HIS A 42 9.51 -14.04 -25.15
CA HIS A 42 10.74 -14.58 -24.60
C HIS A 42 10.48 -15.97 -23.95
N PRO A 43 11.41 -16.94 -24.02
CA PRO A 43 11.23 -18.27 -23.45
C PRO A 43 10.91 -18.27 -21.94
N ALA A 44 11.45 -17.33 -21.16
CA ALA A 44 11.17 -17.20 -19.74
C ALA A 44 9.69 -16.85 -19.45
N GLU A 45 9.06 -16.05 -20.30
CA GLU A 45 7.63 -15.71 -20.20
C GLU A 45 6.75 -16.95 -20.46
N VAL A 46 7.12 -17.75 -21.48
CA VAL A 46 6.40 -18.97 -21.81
C VAL A 46 6.48 -19.98 -20.67
N LEU A 47 7.67 -20.19 -20.10
CA LEU A 47 7.88 -21.09 -18.97
C LEU A 47 7.15 -20.63 -17.71
N ALA A 48 7.14 -19.34 -17.44
CA ALA A 48 6.40 -18.78 -16.30
C ALA A 48 4.87 -18.96 -16.48
N ALA A 49 4.36 -18.78 -17.71
CA ALA A 49 2.94 -18.97 -18.02
C ALA A 49 2.46 -20.42 -17.89
N MET A 50 3.38 -21.40 -17.98
CA MET A 50 3.07 -22.82 -17.79
C MET A 50 2.80 -23.21 -16.32
N SER A 51 2.95 -22.27 -15.38
CA SER A 51 2.63 -22.43 -13.95
C SER A 51 3.28 -23.66 -13.28
N PHE A 52 4.51 -23.97 -13.65
CA PHE A 52 5.28 -25.01 -12.97
C PHE A 52 5.58 -24.66 -11.53
N LEU A 53 5.70 -25.67 -10.67
CA LEU A 53 6.04 -25.52 -9.27
C LEU A 53 7.49 -25.97 -9.03
N ILE A 54 8.19 -25.26 -8.16
CA ILE A 54 9.55 -25.66 -7.75
C ILE A 54 9.40 -26.78 -6.73
N ASN A 55 10.01 -27.95 -7.00
CA ASN A 55 9.95 -29.13 -6.15
C ASN A 55 8.53 -29.62 -5.82
N ASN A 56 7.54 -29.39 -6.69
CA ASN A 56 6.12 -29.67 -6.46
C ASN A 56 5.50 -29.00 -5.21
N ASP A 57 6.12 -27.93 -4.71
CA ASP A 57 5.58 -27.16 -3.58
C ASP A 57 4.71 -26.02 -4.11
N GLN A 58 3.41 -26.03 -3.82
CA GLN A 58 2.45 -25.01 -4.27
C GLN A 58 2.81 -23.58 -3.79
N ARG A 59 3.64 -23.45 -2.76
CA ARG A 59 4.09 -22.16 -2.24
C ARG A 59 5.18 -21.50 -3.11
N PHE A 60 5.80 -22.25 -4.02
CA PHE A 60 6.92 -21.78 -4.84
C PHE A 60 6.66 -21.98 -6.33
N PRO A 61 5.83 -21.12 -6.96
CA PRO A 61 5.62 -21.18 -8.41
C PRO A 61 6.91 -20.76 -9.15
N LEU A 62 7.16 -21.38 -10.30
CA LEU A 62 8.25 -21.01 -11.19
C LEU A 62 7.89 -19.72 -11.92
N THR A 63 8.25 -18.58 -11.33
CA THR A 63 8.00 -17.26 -11.89
C THR A 63 9.10 -16.87 -12.89
N GLU A 64 8.80 -15.91 -13.76
CA GLU A 64 9.77 -15.32 -14.69
C GLU A 64 11.02 -14.80 -13.97
N GLN A 65 10.86 -14.21 -12.79
CA GLN A 65 11.95 -13.71 -11.94
C GLN A 65 12.90 -14.85 -11.53
N VAL A 66 12.34 -15.97 -11.06
CA VAL A 66 13.13 -17.14 -10.64
C VAL A 66 13.91 -17.73 -11.83
N ILE A 67 13.28 -17.81 -13.00
CA ILE A 67 13.92 -18.30 -14.22
C ILE A 67 15.11 -17.40 -14.60
N VAL A 68 14.90 -16.08 -14.64
CA VAL A 68 15.93 -15.12 -15.02
C VAL A 68 17.06 -15.06 -13.99
N GLN A 69 16.77 -15.20 -12.69
CA GLN A 69 17.81 -15.33 -11.64
C GLN A 69 18.65 -16.60 -11.81
N ALA A 70 18.03 -17.72 -12.18
CA ALA A 70 18.75 -18.95 -12.46
C ALA A 70 19.64 -18.81 -13.70
N MET A 71 19.14 -18.15 -14.75
CA MET A 71 19.94 -17.80 -15.94
C MET A 71 21.13 -16.91 -15.58
N ALA A 72 20.92 -15.86 -14.80
CA ALA A 72 21.95 -14.94 -14.33
C ALA A 72 23.11 -15.67 -13.67
N LYS A 73 22.79 -16.61 -12.77
CA LYS A 73 23.79 -17.45 -12.10
C LYS A 73 24.53 -18.38 -13.06
N ALA A 74 23.82 -18.98 -14.02
CA ALA A 74 24.41 -19.92 -14.96
C ALA A 74 25.41 -19.26 -15.92
N ILE A 75 25.20 -18.00 -16.30
CA ILE A 75 26.05 -17.25 -17.24
C ILE A 75 26.95 -16.22 -16.56
N ASN A 76 26.95 -16.19 -15.22
CA ASN A 76 27.74 -15.27 -14.40
C ASN A 76 27.54 -13.78 -14.74
N ILE A 77 26.28 -13.38 -14.95
CA ILE A 77 25.88 -11.97 -15.19
C ILE A 77 25.05 -11.51 -13.99
N THR A 78 25.19 -10.23 -13.63
CA THR A 78 24.44 -9.65 -12.51
C THR A 78 22.94 -9.58 -12.84
N TYR A 79 22.11 -10.20 -12.00
CA TYR A 79 20.66 -10.02 -12.03
C TYR A 79 20.29 -8.69 -11.38
N VAL A 80 19.41 -7.93 -12.02
CA VAL A 80 18.87 -6.68 -11.47
C VAL A 80 17.35 -6.73 -11.52
N HIS A 81 16.74 -6.46 -10.37
CA HIS A 81 15.32 -6.15 -10.33
C HIS A 81 15.12 -4.67 -10.64
N LEU A 82 14.34 -4.36 -11.67
CA LEU A 82 14.21 -3.01 -12.20
C LEU A 82 13.22 -2.20 -11.37
N ASP A 83 13.67 -1.04 -10.89
CA ASP A 83 12.85 -0.06 -10.18
C ASP A 83 12.76 1.23 -11.02
N PRO A 84 11.57 1.57 -11.53
CA PRO A 84 11.39 2.80 -12.34
C PRO A 84 11.85 4.07 -11.63
N LEU A 85 11.82 4.11 -10.29
CA LEU A 85 12.22 5.27 -9.50
C LEU A 85 13.73 5.51 -9.46
N LYS A 86 14.52 4.46 -9.65
CA LYS A 86 15.99 4.55 -9.62
C LYS A 86 16.61 4.79 -10.98
N ILE A 87 15.83 4.54 -12.01
CA ILE A 87 16.29 4.75 -13.37
C ILE A 87 16.17 6.23 -13.67
N ASP A 88 17.31 6.89 -13.94
CA ASP A 88 17.27 8.24 -14.48
C ASP A 88 16.61 8.22 -15.86
N ALA A 89 15.30 8.51 -15.85
CA ALA A 89 14.48 8.51 -17.06
C ALA A 89 15.02 9.49 -18.12
N LYS A 90 15.71 10.58 -17.69
CA LYS A 90 16.34 11.53 -18.62
C LYS A 90 17.53 10.90 -19.32
N TYR A 91 18.38 10.28 -18.56
CA TYR A 91 19.56 9.61 -19.07
C TYR A 91 19.19 8.42 -19.95
N ALA A 92 18.22 7.60 -19.52
CA ALA A 92 17.76 6.45 -20.29
C ALA A 92 17.19 6.84 -21.67
N VAL A 93 16.30 7.85 -21.72
CA VAL A 93 15.66 8.31 -22.96
C VAL A 93 16.64 9.04 -23.89
N GLN A 94 17.65 9.72 -23.35
CA GLN A 94 18.70 10.37 -24.15
C GLN A 94 19.70 9.37 -24.73
N THR A 95 19.96 8.27 -24.02
CA THR A 95 20.97 7.26 -24.40
C THR A 95 20.43 6.27 -25.42
N LEU A 96 19.20 5.76 -25.25
CA LEU A 96 18.57 4.83 -26.19
C LEU A 96 17.22 5.39 -26.67
N SER A 97 16.92 5.22 -27.95
CA SER A 97 15.61 5.58 -28.49
C SER A 97 14.54 4.56 -28.08
N ARG A 98 13.28 4.99 -27.92
CA ARG A 98 12.15 4.11 -27.60
C ARG A 98 12.00 2.92 -28.57
N PRO A 99 12.07 3.10 -29.91
CA PRO A 99 11.99 1.99 -30.84
C PRO A 99 13.10 0.95 -30.64
N PHE A 100 14.33 1.38 -30.38
CA PHE A 100 15.45 0.50 -30.13
C PHE A 100 15.28 -0.27 -28.81
N ALA A 101 14.98 0.46 -27.72
CA ALA A 101 14.74 -0.12 -26.41
C ALA A 101 13.65 -1.20 -26.45
N ARG A 102 12.54 -0.93 -27.14
CA ARG A 102 11.41 -1.86 -27.27
C ARG A 102 11.73 -3.06 -28.16
N ARG A 103 12.39 -2.83 -29.32
CA ARG A 103 12.74 -3.91 -30.26
C ARG A 103 13.68 -4.94 -29.66
N HIS A 104 14.68 -4.46 -28.91
CA HIS A 104 15.73 -5.30 -28.33
C HIS A 104 15.49 -5.67 -26.88
N ASN A 105 14.38 -5.23 -26.29
CA ASN A 105 14.07 -5.45 -24.88
C ASN A 105 15.24 -5.06 -23.98
N ALA A 106 15.77 -3.84 -24.20
CA ALA A 106 16.96 -3.30 -23.57
C ALA A 106 16.66 -1.93 -22.93
N LEU A 107 17.09 -1.74 -21.69
CA LEU A 107 16.82 -0.52 -20.92
C LEU A 107 18.09 -0.03 -20.23
N VAL A 108 18.43 1.26 -20.41
CA VAL A 108 19.53 1.89 -19.66
C VAL A 108 19.07 2.09 -18.21
N VAL A 109 19.82 1.51 -17.26
CA VAL A 109 19.51 1.55 -15.84
C VAL A 109 20.48 2.41 -15.03
N GLY A 110 21.59 2.82 -15.64
CA GLY A 110 22.57 3.71 -15.03
C GLY A 110 23.80 3.90 -15.92
N GLY A 111 24.74 4.72 -15.50
CA GLY A 111 26.00 4.96 -16.18
C GLY A 111 26.59 6.32 -15.84
N ASP A 112 27.78 6.55 -16.39
CA ASP A 112 28.53 7.79 -16.30
C ASP A 112 29.04 8.21 -17.70
N ASP A 113 29.97 9.16 -17.77
CA ASP A 113 30.51 9.62 -19.05
C ASP A 113 31.34 8.56 -19.77
N THR A 114 31.81 7.52 -19.08
CA THR A 114 32.70 6.47 -19.60
C THR A 114 32.02 5.13 -19.77
N SER A 115 31.00 4.84 -18.97
CA SER A 115 30.31 3.55 -18.96
C SER A 115 28.79 3.69 -18.94
N VAL A 116 28.08 2.72 -19.53
CA VAL A 116 26.63 2.62 -19.49
C VAL A 116 26.22 1.23 -19.03
N THR A 117 25.30 1.17 -18.07
CA THR A 117 24.73 -0.10 -17.59
C THR A 117 23.37 -0.31 -18.26
N VAL A 118 23.23 -1.43 -18.98
CA VAL A 118 22.01 -1.76 -19.75
C VAL A 118 21.43 -3.07 -19.24
N ALA A 119 20.17 -3.03 -18.82
CA ALA A 119 19.39 -4.20 -18.51
C ALA A 119 18.83 -4.80 -19.80
N VAL A 120 19.06 -6.10 -20.00
CA VAL A 120 18.63 -6.86 -21.17
C VAL A 120 17.94 -8.15 -20.78
N SER A 121 17.05 -8.66 -21.62
CA SER A 121 16.43 -9.96 -21.39
C SER A 121 17.29 -11.12 -21.91
N ASN A 122 18.06 -10.88 -22.96
CA ASN A 122 19.00 -11.86 -23.55
C ASN A 122 20.42 -11.27 -23.63
N PRO A 123 21.28 -11.55 -22.64
CA PRO A 123 22.65 -11.06 -22.64
C PRO A 123 23.61 -11.80 -23.58
N LEU A 124 23.14 -12.83 -24.29
CA LEU A 124 23.92 -13.58 -25.27
C LEU A 124 23.68 -13.08 -26.71
N ASP A 125 22.90 -12.02 -26.87
CA ASP A 125 22.66 -11.38 -28.17
C ASP A 125 23.85 -10.49 -28.56
N VAL A 126 24.76 -11.06 -29.36
CA VAL A 126 25.99 -10.39 -29.79
C VAL A 126 25.69 -9.15 -30.64
N GLU A 127 24.65 -9.21 -31.50
CA GLU A 127 24.25 -8.10 -32.34
C GLU A 127 23.77 -6.91 -31.50
N LEU A 128 23.00 -7.18 -30.46
CA LEU A 128 22.57 -6.16 -29.50
C LEU A 128 23.76 -5.51 -28.80
N ILE A 129 24.74 -6.30 -28.36
CA ILE A 129 25.92 -5.77 -27.65
C ILE A 129 26.76 -4.88 -28.56
N GLU A 130 27.00 -5.29 -29.81
CA GLU A 130 27.73 -4.50 -30.77
C GLU A 130 27.00 -3.19 -31.12
N ASN A 131 25.70 -3.25 -31.31
CA ASN A 131 24.86 -2.09 -31.55
C ASN A 131 24.92 -1.11 -30.35
N LEU A 132 24.80 -1.61 -29.11
CA LEU A 132 24.89 -0.78 -27.91
C LEU A 132 26.25 -0.06 -27.80
N ARG A 133 27.35 -0.77 -28.05
CA ARG A 133 28.70 -0.17 -28.06
C ARG A 133 28.87 0.90 -29.14
N SER A 134 28.37 0.62 -30.33
CA SER A 134 28.43 1.55 -31.46
C SER A 134 27.62 2.83 -31.20
N PHE A 135 26.39 2.69 -30.66
CA PHE A 135 25.51 3.83 -30.38
C PHE A 135 26.00 4.68 -29.22
N THR A 136 26.39 4.03 -28.10
CA THR A 136 26.73 4.77 -26.87
C THR A 136 28.15 5.31 -26.91
N ARG A 137 29.04 4.69 -27.64
CA ARG A 137 30.51 4.96 -27.66
C ARG A 137 31.12 4.92 -26.26
N ARG A 138 30.56 4.08 -25.38
CA ARG A 138 30.95 3.89 -23.98
C ARG A 138 31.16 2.42 -23.67
N ASP A 139 31.78 2.14 -22.54
CA ASP A 139 31.85 0.77 -22.06
C ASP A 139 30.48 0.29 -21.61
N VAL A 140 30.02 -0.83 -22.17
CA VAL A 140 28.68 -1.35 -21.94
C VAL A 140 28.74 -2.47 -20.91
N LYS A 141 28.17 -2.22 -19.72
CA LYS A 141 27.97 -3.22 -18.67
C LYS A 141 26.57 -3.79 -18.80
N LEU A 142 26.48 -5.09 -19.04
CA LEU A 142 25.19 -5.77 -19.13
C LEU A 142 24.76 -6.29 -17.78
N VAL A 143 23.47 -6.13 -17.51
CA VAL A 143 22.75 -6.78 -16.39
C VAL A 143 21.51 -7.45 -16.96
N ILE A 144 21.07 -8.53 -16.34
CA ILE A 144 19.89 -9.27 -16.79
C ILE A 144 18.67 -8.95 -15.93
N ALA A 145 17.51 -8.76 -16.55
CA ALA A 145 16.24 -8.53 -15.88
C ALA A 145 15.10 -9.27 -16.61
N PRO A 146 13.94 -9.50 -15.93
CA PRO A 146 12.78 -10.12 -16.53
C PRO A 146 12.29 -9.35 -17.77
N PRO A 147 12.01 -10.01 -18.89
CA PRO A 147 11.55 -9.36 -20.13
C PRO A 147 10.28 -8.54 -19.93
N THR A 148 9.31 -9.03 -19.16
CA THR A 148 8.07 -8.30 -18.85
C THR A 148 8.33 -7.05 -18.03
N ASP A 149 9.28 -7.06 -17.08
CA ASP A 149 9.67 -5.89 -16.30
C ASP A 149 10.36 -4.84 -17.17
N ILE A 150 11.26 -5.26 -18.07
CA ILE A 150 11.91 -4.34 -19.02
C ILE A 150 10.87 -3.66 -19.90
N GLN A 151 9.93 -4.41 -20.49
CA GLN A 151 8.89 -3.88 -21.39
C GLN A 151 7.95 -2.91 -20.65
N ARG A 152 7.55 -3.26 -19.43
CA ARG A 152 6.72 -2.40 -18.59
C ARG A 152 7.42 -1.06 -18.34
N ILE A 153 8.66 -1.10 -17.91
CA ILE A 153 9.42 0.11 -17.56
C ILE A 153 9.75 0.94 -18.80
N ILE A 154 10.04 0.32 -19.94
CA ILE A 154 10.17 1.05 -21.21
C ILE A 154 8.87 1.80 -21.53
N THR A 155 7.73 1.15 -21.38
CA THR A 155 6.43 1.79 -21.62
C THR A 155 6.23 2.95 -20.66
N ASP A 156 6.54 2.75 -19.38
CA ASP A 156 6.37 3.74 -18.32
C ASP A 156 7.31 4.96 -18.50
N ILE A 157 8.62 4.71 -18.61
CA ILE A 157 9.61 5.81 -18.70
C ILE A 157 9.45 6.61 -20.00
N TYR A 158 9.35 5.92 -21.13
CA TYR A 158 9.24 6.60 -22.42
C TYR A 158 7.84 7.15 -22.69
N GLY A 159 6.78 6.53 -22.11
CA GLY A 159 5.39 6.99 -22.23
C GLY A 159 5.12 8.24 -21.40
N PHE A 160 5.36 8.20 -20.10
CA PHE A 160 5.09 9.31 -19.18
C PHE A 160 5.88 10.56 -19.57
N ARG A 161 7.20 10.42 -19.75
CA ARG A 161 8.05 11.56 -20.03
C ARG A 161 7.79 12.16 -21.41
N SER A 162 7.52 11.33 -22.41
CA SER A 162 7.12 11.84 -23.73
C SER A 162 5.82 12.63 -23.64
N SER A 163 4.84 12.15 -22.83
CA SER A 163 3.58 12.83 -22.60
C SER A 163 3.77 14.16 -21.86
N VAL A 164 4.54 14.17 -20.78
CA VAL A 164 4.83 15.41 -20.03
C VAL A 164 5.62 16.43 -20.89
N THR A 165 6.64 15.97 -21.64
CA THR A 165 7.44 16.84 -22.51
C THR A 165 6.65 17.35 -23.72
N ALA A 166 5.76 16.54 -24.28
CA ALA A 166 4.87 16.97 -25.36
C ALA A 166 3.87 18.01 -24.85
N ALA A 167 3.22 17.75 -23.72
CA ALA A 167 2.36 18.73 -23.06
C ALA A 167 3.09 20.04 -22.74
N GLU A 168 4.34 19.96 -22.23
CA GLU A 168 5.15 21.16 -21.99
C GLU A 168 5.47 21.94 -23.26
N ARG A 169 5.76 21.24 -24.37
CA ARG A 169 6.05 21.89 -25.66
C ARG A 169 4.81 22.53 -26.27
N GLU A 170 3.67 21.87 -26.22
CA GLU A 170 2.41 22.43 -26.70
C GLU A 170 2.02 23.67 -25.89
N ILE A 171 2.13 23.60 -24.56
CA ILE A 171 1.88 24.75 -23.68
C ILE A 171 2.84 25.91 -23.96
N LYS A 172 4.15 25.64 -24.22
CA LYS A 172 5.14 26.68 -24.56
C LYS A 172 5.02 27.21 -25.98
N ALA A 173 4.59 26.39 -26.93
CA ALA A 173 4.38 26.82 -28.31
C ALA A 173 3.21 27.84 -28.45
N ASP A 174 2.20 27.74 -27.55
CA ASP A 174 1.13 28.73 -27.48
C ASP A 174 1.54 30.09 -26.86
N VAL A 175 2.77 30.20 -26.32
CA VAL A 175 3.31 31.40 -25.65
C VAL A 175 4.44 32.03 -26.49
N ASP A 176 4.44 31.91 -27.81
CA ASP A 176 5.40 32.65 -28.65
C ASP A 176 4.97 34.13 -28.79
N ILE A 177 5.74 35.01 -28.10
CA ILE A 177 5.48 36.45 -27.90
C ILE A 177 5.74 37.29 -29.19
N GLY A 178 5.87 36.63 -30.34
CA GLY A 178 6.26 37.28 -31.57
C GLY A 178 5.17 38.06 -32.35
N ASN A 179 3.89 38.02 -31.93
CA ASN A 179 2.82 38.68 -32.72
C ASN A 179 1.69 39.21 -31.81
N LEU A 180 1.76 40.50 -31.49
CA LEU A 180 0.80 41.23 -30.65
C LEU A 180 -0.65 41.20 -31.17
N GLU A 181 -0.89 40.94 -32.45
CA GLU A 181 -2.22 40.84 -33.05
C GLU A 181 -2.91 39.45 -32.80
N ARG A 182 -2.18 38.43 -32.40
CA ARG A 182 -2.69 37.14 -31.99
C ARG A 182 -3.14 37.06 -30.52
N TYR A 183 -2.90 38.11 -29.74
CA TYR A 183 -3.23 38.19 -28.32
C TYR A 183 -4.74 38.01 -28.01
N VAL A 184 -5.61 38.17 -28.97
CA VAL A 184 -7.09 38.02 -28.83
C VAL A 184 -7.54 36.55 -28.96
N LYS A 185 -6.65 35.64 -29.39
CA LYS A 185 -6.94 34.19 -29.55
C LYS A 185 -6.08 33.26 -28.72
N LEU A 186 -5.33 33.78 -27.76
CA LEU A 186 -4.68 32.93 -26.77
C LEU A 186 -5.76 32.25 -25.94
N LYS A 187 -6.00 30.98 -26.19
CA LYS A 187 -6.64 30.11 -25.19
C LYS A 187 -5.90 30.36 -23.88
N ARG A 188 -6.62 30.72 -22.84
CA ARG A 188 -6.05 30.82 -21.50
C ARG A 188 -5.36 29.50 -21.21
N VAL A 189 -4.23 29.51 -20.47
CA VAL A 189 -3.54 28.28 -19.98
C VAL A 189 -4.56 27.33 -19.30
N GLU A 190 -5.69 27.87 -18.89
CA GLU A 190 -6.86 27.21 -18.32
C GLU A 190 -7.68 26.39 -19.34
N ASP A 191 -7.58 26.71 -20.64
CA ASP A 191 -8.30 26.07 -21.76
C ASP A 191 -7.44 25.04 -22.51
N ILE A 192 -6.21 24.77 -22.06
CA ILE A 192 -5.42 23.59 -22.48
C ILE A 192 -6.20 22.41 -21.93
N GLU A 193 -6.96 21.82 -22.82
CA GLU A 193 -8.04 20.92 -22.47
C GLU A 193 -7.48 19.75 -21.68
N ALA A 194 -8.12 19.47 -20.53
CA ALA A 194 -7.96 18.25 -19.78
C ALA A 194 -8.17 16.97 -20.63
N ASN A 195 -8.49 17.14 -21.89
CA ASN A 195 -8.65 16.14 -22.95
C ASN A 195 -7.42 15.99 -23.86
N ASP A 196 -6.33 16.74 -23.61
CA ASP A 196 -5.07 16.48 -24.30
C ASP A 196 -4.61 15.06 -24.02
N SER A 197 -4.34 14.30 -25.08
CA SER A 197 -3.90 12.90 -25.00
C SER A 197 -2.67 12.73 -24.10
N HIS A 198 -1.79 13.72 -24.05
CA HIS A 198 -0.57 13.70 -23.26
C HIS A 198 -0.83 13.89 -21.76
N ILE A 199 -1.80 14.73 -21.39
CA ILE A 199 -2.22 14.92 -20.00
C ILE A 199 -3.01 13.69 -19.52
N ILE A 200 -3.89 13.13 -20.36
CA ILE A 200 -4.61 11.90 -20.07
C ILE A 200 -3.62 10.78 -19.76
N ASN A 201 -2.66 10.54 -20.63
CA ASN A 201 -1.65 9.50 -20.46
C ASN A 201 -0.78 9.72 -19.21
N ALA A 202 -0.45 10.98 -18.87
CA ALA A 202 0.33 11.29 -17.66
C ALA A 202 -0.47 10.96 -16.38
N VAL A 203 -1.76 11.28 -16.33
CA VAL A 203 -2.61 10.97 -15.16
C VAL A 203 -2.88 9.47 -15.05
N GLU A 204 -3.15 8.78 -16.16
CA GLU A 204 -3.31 7.32 -16.18
C GLU A 204 -2.05 6.61 -15.71
N TYR A 205 -0.88 7.03 -16.21
CA TYR A 205 0.41 6.52 -15.71
C TYR A 205 0.55 6.71 -14.20
N LEU A 206 0.21 7.90 -13.70
CA LEU A 206 0.29 8.20 -12.27
C LEU A 206 -0.55 7.22 -11.44
N PHE A 207 -1.76 6.88 -11.91
CA PHE A 207 -2.64 5.92 -11.23
C PHE A 207 -2.06 4.50 -11.31
N HIS A 208 -1.69 4.03 -12.50
CA HIS A 208 -1.08 2.71 -12.66
C HIS A 208 0.16 2.54 -11.78
N TYR A 209 1.03 3.55 -11.79
CA TYR A 209 2.23 3.54 -10.98
C TYR A 209 1.91 3.52 -9.48
N ALA A 210 0.93 4.29 -9.03
CA ALA A 210 0.49 4.29 -7.64
C ALA A 210 -0.05 2.91 -7.20
N PHE A 211 -0.82 2.24 -8.05
CA PHE A 211 -1.31 0.87 -7.79
C PHE A 211 -0.16 -0.15 -7.74
N ASP A 212 0.76 -0.10 -8.68
CA ASP A 212 1.91 -1.02 -8.71
C ASP A 212 2.81 -0.86 -7.50
N GLN A 213 2.96 0.38 -7.02
CA GLN A 213 3.71 0.69 -5.81
C GLN A 213 2.93 0.46 -4.52
N ARG A 214 1.65 0.06 -4.60
CA ARG A 214 0.75 -0.10 -3.45
C ARG A 214 0.70 1.16 -2.58
N ALA A 215 0.68 2.32 -3.24
CA ALA A 215 0.57 3.60 -2.57
C ALA A 215 -0.82 3.73 -1.92
N SER A 216 -0.87 4.22 -0.68
CA SER A 216 -2.14 4.58 -0.03
C SER A 216 -2.61 5.97 -0.42
N ASP A 217 -1.68 6.89 -0.67
CA ASP A 217 -1.98 8.26 -1.04
C ASP A 217 -1.02 8.76 -2.11
N VAL A 218 -1.52 9.59 -3.03
CA VAL A 218 -0.71 10.34 -4.01
C VAL A 218 -0.93 11.82 -3.77
N HIS A 219 0.15 12.55 -3.61
CA HIS A 219 0.16 14.00 -3.41
C HIS A 219 0.74 14.68 -4.65
N VAL A 220 0.00 15.60 -5.25
CA VAL A 220 0.48 16.48 -6.33
C VAL A 220 0.60 17.88 -5.74
N GLU A 221 1.84 18.32 -5.49
CA GLU A 221 2.13 19.50 -4.68
C GLU A 221 2.82 20.59 -5.52
N PRO A 222 2.16 21.74 -5.72
CA PRO A 222 2.78 22.85 -6.43
C PRO A 222 3.79 23.57 -5.54
N HIS A 223 4.98 23.83 -6.11
CA HIS A 223 6.02 24.68 -5.56
C HIS A 223 6.26 25.88 -6.47
N ARG A 224 7.25 26.73 -6.11
CA ARG A 224 7.53 27.97 -6.84
C ARG A 224 7.84 27.72 -8.32
N ASP A 225 8.72 26.77 -8.63
CA ASP A 225 9.28 26.55 -9.95
C ASP A 225 8.84 25.23 -10.61
N GLN A 226 8.32 24.32 -9.83
CA GLN A 226 7.92 22.97 -10.26
C GLN A 226 6.78 22.43 -9.41
N SER A 227 6.25 21.29 -9.78
CA SER A 227 5.32 20.54 -8.95
C SER A 227 5.90 19.17 -8.59
N VAL A 228 5.83 18.78 -7.32
CA VAL A 228 6.37 17.50 -6.85
C VAL A 228 5.22 16.51 -6.63
N VAL A 229 5.36 15.33 -7.21
CA VAL A 229 4.48 14.21 -6.96
C VAL A 229 5.13 13.32 -5.90
N ARG A 230 4.44 13.13 -4.78
CA ARG A 230 4.86 12.21 -3.72
C ARG A 230 3.82 11.12 -3.52
N MET A 231 4.28 9.93 -3.20
CA MET A 231 3.41 8.78 -2.88
C MET A 231 3.67 8.30 -1.46
N ARG A 232 2.60 8.02 -0.71
CA ARG A 232 2.70 7.36 0.58
C ARG A 232 2.69 5.86 0.37
N ILE A 233 3.81 5.22 0.66
CA ILE A 233 4.00 3.77 0.50
C ILE A 233 4.45 3.21 1.83
N ASP A 234 3.75 2.19 2.33
CA ASP A 234 3.97 1.60 3.65
C ASP A 234 4.03 2.64 4.79
N GLY A 235 3.22 3.72 4.68
CA GLY A 235 3.11 4.80 5.65
C GLY A 235 4.10 5.96 5.48
N VAL A 236 5.11 5.83 4.61
CA VAL A 236 6.15 6.85 4.37
C VAL A 236 5.91 7.57 3.04
N LEU A 237 6.11 8.89 3.01
CA LEU A 237 6.03 9.71 1.79
C LEU A 237 7.36 9.66 1.04
N HIS A 238 7.28 9.25 -0.24
CA HIS A 238 8.40 9.20 -1.16
C HIS A 238 8.19 10.19 -2.31
N PRO A 239 9.17 11.04 -2.65
CA PRO A 239 9.13 11.81 -3.89
C PRO A 239 9.28 10.85 -5.08
N VAL A 240 8.34 10.93 -6.02
CA VAL A 240 8.26 9.98 -7.14
C VAL A 240 8.57 10.67 -8.45
N ASN A 241 8.05 11.87 -8.64
CA ASN A 241 8.17 12.58 -9.90
C ASN A 241 8.14 14.09 -9.70
N VAL A 242 8.65 14.81 -10.70
CA VAL A 242 8.60 16.27 -10.76
C VAL A 242 7.92 16.66 -12.07
N LEU A 243 6.91 17.49 -11.97
CA LEU A 243 6.20 18.05 -13.13
C LEU A 243 6.66 19.50 -13.37
N PRO A 244 6.85 19.93 -14.61
CA PRO A 244 7.00 21.34 -14.93
C PRO A 244 5.80 22.14 -14.42
N LYS A 245 6.04 23.34 -13.90
CA LYS A 245 4.98 24.16 -13.33
C LYS A 245 3.84 24.45 -14.31
N VAL A 246 4.16 24.61 -15.57
CA VAL A 246 3.17 24.87 -16.64
C VAL A 246 2.22 23.69 -16.89
N VAL A 247 2.65 22.46 -16.61
CA VAL A 247 1.86 21.22 -16.78
C VAL A 247 0.92 20.97 -15.59
N HIS A 248 1.28 21.48 -14.40
CA HIS A 248 0.54 21.24 -13.17
C HIS A 248 -0.96 21.58 -13.25
N PRO A 249 -1.39 22.76 -13.75
CA PRO A 249 -2.81 23.09 -13.81
C PRO A 249 -3.62 22.12 -14.68
N ALA A 250 -3.05 21.65 -15.80
CA ALA A 250 -3.71 20.72 -16.71
C ALA A 250 -3.89 19.33 -16.06
N VAL A 251 -2.86 18.85 -15.32
CA VAL A 251 -2.94 17.60 -14.54
C VAL A 251 -4.02 17.71 -13.46
N VAL A 252 -4.06 18.82 -12.71
CA VAL A 252 -5.08 19.06 -11.69
C VAL A 252 -6.46 19.10 -12.31
N SER A 253 -6.66 19.84 -13.42
CA SER A 253 -7.92 19.91 -14.15
C SER A 253 -8.40 18.53 -14.62
N ARG A 254 -7.48 17.69 -15.12
CA ARG A 254 -7.81 16.31 -15.52
C ARG A 254 -8.26 15.47 -14.34
N ILE A 255 -7.57 15.55 -13.19
CA ILE A 255 -7.95 14.84 -11.96
C ILE A 255 -9.32 15.32 -11.48
N LYS A 256 -9.58 16.64 -11.46
CA LYS A 256 -10.88 17.23 -11.09
C LYS A 256 -12.00 16.73 -11.99
N MET A 257 -11.77 16.70 -13.31
CA MET A 257 -12.73 16.18 -14.29
C MET A 257 -13.10 14.71 -13.98
N LEU A 258 -12.08 13.86 -13.75
CA LEU A 258 -12.31 12.46 -13.41
C LEU A 258 -13.07 12.29 -12.09
N ALA A 259 -12.85 13.18 -11.13
CA ALA A 259 -13.52 13.22 -9.83
C ALA A 259 -14.87 13.94 -9.85
N ARG A 260 -15.32 14.46 -10.99
CA ARG A 260 -16.55 15.26 -11.19
C ARG A 260 -16.59 16.52 -10.32
N LEU A 261 -15.41 17.16 -10.14
CA LEU A 261 -15.24 18.42 -9.43
C LEU A 261 -15.33 19.61 -10.38
N ASP A 262 -15.62 20.79 -9.84
CA ASP A 262 -15.63 22.04 -10.62
C ASP A 262 -14.19 22.47 -10.98
N ILE A 263 -13.87 22.43 -12.28
CA ILE A 263 -12.57 22.78 -12.82
C ILE A 263 -12.30 24.29 -12.71
N SER A 264 -13.36 25.10 -12.78
CA SER A 264 -13.26 26.57 -12.77
C SER A 264 -13.00 27.13 -11.37
N GLU A 265 -13.47 26.48 -10.31
CA GLU A 265 -13.25 26.90 -8.92
C GLU A 265 -11.89 26.41 -8.40
N LYS A 266 -10.94 27.32 -8.21
CA LYS A 266 -9.56 27.04 -7.78
C LYS A 266 -9.24 27.53 -6.37
N ARG A 267 -10.17 28.24 -5.71
CA ARG A 267 -9.96 28.90 -4.42
C ARG A 267 -10.53 28.12 -3.25
N ARG A 268 -11.57 27.32 -3.50
CA ARG A 268 -12.28 26.56 -2.46
C ARG A 268 -11.81 25.11 -2.47
N PRO A 269 -11.65 24.48 -1.30
CA PRO A 269 -11.45 23.04 -1.21
C PRO A 269 -12.61 22.29 -1.87
N GLN A 270 -12.31 21.20 -2.54
CA GLN A 270 -13.30 20.32 -3.14
C GLN A 270 -12.92 18.87 -2.88
N ASP A 271 -13.92 18.04 -2.62
CA ASP A 271 -13.78 16.60 -2.42
C ASP A 271 -14.63 15.85 -3.44
N GLY A 272 -14.07 14.78 -4.00
CA GLY A 272 -14.72 13.95 -5.01
C GLY A 272 -14.22 12.53 -5.02
N ARG A 273 -14.76 11.71 -5.94
CA ARG A 273 -14.41 10.30 -6.05
C ARG A 273 -14.17 9.91 -7.51
N ILE A 274 -13.17 9.09 -7.76
CA ILE A 274 -12.89 8.47 -9.05
C ILE A 274 -13.08 6.97 -8.87
N LYS A 275 -13.87 6.34 -9.73
CA LYS A 275 -13.96 4.90 -9.85
C LYS A 275 -13.15 4.46 -11.05
N THR A 276 -12.23 3.52 -10.84
CA THR A 276 -11.37 2.97 -11.88
C THR A 276 -11.25 1.47 -11.71
N ALA A 277 -10.70 0.79 -12.72
CA ALA A 277 -10.51 -0.65 -12.67
C ALA A 277 -9.01 -0.99 -12.72
N ARG A 278 -8.59 -1.94 -11.87
CA ARG A 278 -7.28 -2.59 -11.93
C ARG A 278 -7.47 -4.05 -12.30
N GLY A 279 -7.25 -4.39 -13.57
CA GLY A 279 -7.64 -5.69 -14.11
C GLY A 279 -9.17 -5.84 -14.04
N ASP A 280 -9.65 -6.90 -13.40
CA ASP A 280 -11.08 -7.19 -13.24
C ASP A 280 -11.70 -6.58 -11.96
N ARG A 281 -10.96 -5.73 -11.24
CA ARG A 281 -11.37 -5.18 -9.94
C ARG A 281 -11.65 -3.70 -10.00
N GLU A 282 -12.73 -3.28 -9.34
CA GLU A 282 -13.03 -1.87 -9.13
C GLU A 282 -12.19 -1.32 -7.96
N VAL A 283 -11.57 -0.15 -8.17
CA VAL A 283 -10.81 0.60 -7.16
C VAL A 283 -11.40 1.99 -7.06
N GLU A 284 -11.67 2.44 -5.84
CA GLU A 284 -12.11 3.81 -5.58
C GLU A 284 -10.91 4.68 -5.16
N ILE A 285 -10.83 5.89 -5.74
CA ILE A 285 -9.85 6.92 -5.36
C ILE A 285 -10.63 8.13 -4.88
N ARG A 286 -10.44 8.53 -3.63
CA ARG A 286 -10.95 9.79 -3.10
C ARG A 286 -9.99 10.91 -3.44
N VAL A 287 -10.53 11.99 -3.94
CA VAL A 287 -9.79 13.17 -4.40
C VAL A 287 -10.13 14.34 -3.51
N SER A 288 -9.12 14.97 -2.93
CA SER A 288 -9.27 16.23 -2.21
C SER A 288 -8.36 17.28 -2.82
N THR A 289 -8.90 18.44 -3.11
CA THR A 289 -8.17 19.59 -3.67
C THR A 289 -8.20 20.77 -2.71
N MET A 290 -7.10 21.50 -2.63
CA MET A 290 -6.99 22.68 -1.78
C MET A 290 -6.11 23.74 -2.44
N ALA A 291 -6.53 24.99 -2.41
CA ALA A 291 -5.73 26.12 -2.83
C ALA A 291 -4.51 26.30 -1.90
N THR A 292 -3.33 26.44 -2.48
CA THR A 292 -2.08 26.75 -1.77
C THR A 292 -1.39 27.96 -2.40
N ALA A 293 -0.33 28.46 -1.79
CA ALA A 293 0.40 29.65 -2.24
C ALA A 293 0.90 29.56 -3.70
N PHE A 294 1.14 28.35 -4.22
CA PHE A 294 1.73 28.14 -5.54
C PHE A 294 0.80 27.47 -6.56
N GLY A 295 -0.46 27.23 -6.19
CA GLY A 295 -1.48 26.56 -6.99
C GLY A 295 -2.34 25.59 -6.18
N GLU A 296 -3.18 24.81 -6.84
CA GLU A 296 -4.01 23.82 -6.17
C GLU A 296 -3.18 22.57 -5.86
N LYS A 297 -3.13 22.18 -4.59
CA LYS A 297 -2.63 20.87 -4.15
C LYS A 297 -3.74 19.84 -4.33
N VAL A 298 -3.37 18.64 -4.78
CA VAL A 298 -4.29 17.50 -4.88
C VAL A 298 -3.76 16.35 -4.03
N VAL A 299 -4.65 15.71 -3.31
CA VAL A 299 -4.39 14.45 -2.61
C VAL A 299 -5.37 13.40 -3.13
N LEU A 300 -4.84 12.27 -3.56
CA LEU A 300 -5.58 11.11 -4.03
C LEU A 300 -5.38 10.00 -3.00
N ARG A 301 -6.44 9.58 -2.31
CA ARG A 301 -6.40 8.43 -1.40
C ARG A 301 -6.96 7.21 -2.10
N ILE A 302 -6.15 6.16 -2.16
CA ILE A 302 -6.46 4.93 -2.89
C ILE A 302 -7.06 3.91 -1.92
N PHE A 303 -8.26 3.43 -2.25
CA PHE A 303 -8.94 2.36 -1.53
C PHE A 303 -8.88 1.09 -2.37
N ASP A 304 -7.89 0.25 -2.05
CA ASP A 304 -7.70 -1.05 -2.69
C ASP A 304 -8.33 -2.14 -1.81
N PRO A 305 -9.37 -2.85 -2.30
CA PRO A 305 -10.04 -3.91 -1.54
C PRO A 305 -9.09 -5.00 -1.03
N GLU A 306 -8.04 -5.36 -1.77
CA GLU A 306 -7.07 -6.38 -1.34
C GLU A 306 -6.30 -5.99 -0.09
N VAL A 307 -6.08 -4.70 0.11
CA VAL A 307 -5.34 -4.20 1.27
C VAL A 307 -6.22 -4.14 2.51
N ILE A 308 -7.52 -3.88 2.33
CA ILE A 308 -8.45 -3.65 3.44
C ILE A 308 -9.17 -4.96 3.82
N LEU A 309 -9.57 -5.77 2.84
CA LEU A 309 -10.28 -7.03 3.06
C LEU A 309 -9.31 -8.22 3.25
N ARG A 310 -8.50 -8.17 4.30
CA ARG A 310 -7.58 -9.26 4.66
C ARG A 310 -8.27 -10.31 5.52
N ASP A 311 -7.73 -11.51 5.52
CA ASP A 311 -8.13 -12.52 6.48
C ASP A 311 -7.53 -12.18 7.87
N MET A 312 -8.25 -12.57 8.93
CA MET A 312 -7.80 -12.29 10.30
C MET A 312 -6.42 -12.87 10.62
N SER A 313 -6.09 -14.05 10.06
CA SER A 313 -4.76 -14.68 10.18
C SER A 313 -3.62 -13.83 9.66
N ASP A 314 -3.89 -12.96 8.66
CA ASP A 314 -2.88 -12.13 7.98
C ASP A 314 -2.65 -10.77 8.65
N LEU A 315 -3.42 -10.45 9.70
CA LEU A 315 -3.27 -9.19 10.43
C LEU A 315 -1.95 -9.12 11.20
N GLY A 316 -1.38 -10.29 11.56
CA GLY A 316 -0.10 -10.40 12.24
C GLY A 316 -0.21 -10.47 13.76
N MET A 317 -1.33 -10.91 14.29
CA MET A 317 -1.48 -11.27 15.71
C MET A 317 -0.65 -12.51 16.04
N PHE A 318 -0.20 -12.62 17.29
CA PHE A 318 0.35 -13.88 17.81
C PHE A 318 -0.78 -14.83 18.19
N ASP A 319 -0.51 -16.14 18.19
CA ASP A 319 -1.51 -17.20 18.36
C ASP A 319 -2.46 -16.95 19.54
N LYS A 320 -1.93 -16.57 20.72
CA LYS A 320 -2.74 -16.25 21.90
C LYS A 320 -3.64 -15.03 21.69
N GLN A 321 -3.12 -14.00 21.01
CA GLN A 321 -3.89 -12.78 20.72
C GLN A 321 -4.98 -13.05 19.67
N PHE A 322 -4.66 -13.86 18.67
CA PHE A 322 -5.60 -14.29 17.65
C PHE A 322 -6.75 -15.10 18.28
N ALA A 323 -6.43 -16.10 19.11
CA ALA A 323 -7.43 -16.92 19.79
C ALA A 323 -8.36 -16.10 20.70
N LEU A 324 -7.83 -15.11 21.43
CA LEU A 324 -8.64 -14.20 22.23
C LEU A 324 -9.56 -13.35 21.36
N PHE A 325 -9.05 -12.79 20.27
CA PHE A 325 -9.87 -11.97 19.37
C PHE A 325 -10.96 -12.80 18.70
N GLU A 326 -10.64 -14.02 18.28
CA GLU A 326 -11.62 -14.97 17.74
C GLU A 326 -12.73 -15.27 18.78
N GLN A 327 -12.37 -15.50 20.04
CA GLN A 327 -13.36 -15.67 21.12
C GLN A 327 -14.22 -14.42 21.32
N PHE A 328 -13.66 -13.21 21.19
CA PHE A 328 -14.44 -11.99 21.35
C PHE A 328 -15.51 -11.83 20.29
N ILE A 329 -15.18 -12.11 19.03
CA ILE A 329 -16.12 -11.95 17.91
C ILE A 329 -17.13 -13.11 17.78
N GLN A 330 -16.89 -14.24 18.44
CA GLN A 330 -17.83 -15.36 18.53
C GLN A 330 -18.85 -15.21 19.67
N ARG A 331 -18.74 -14.17 20.51
CA ARG A 331 -19.73 -13.88 21.54
C ARG A 331 -21.06 -13.49 20.91
N PRO A 332 -22.19 -13.98 21.46
CA PRO A 332 -23.51 -13.62 20.94
C PRO A 332 -23.85 -12.14 21.15
N HIS A 333 -23.26 -11.52 22.17
CA HIS A 333 -23.44 -10.09 22.48
C HIS A 333 -22.25 -9.55 23.28
N GLY A 334 -22.14 -8.23 23.31
CA GLY A 334 -21.11 -7.54 24.05
C GLY A 334 -20.44 -6.44 23.22
N LEU A 335 -19.54 -5.70 23.83
CA LEU A 335 -18.81 -4.58 23.21
C LEU A 335 -17.34 -4.96 23.05
N VAL A 336 -16.86 -4.98 21.82
CA VAL A 336 -15.46 -5.17 21.46
C VAL A 336 -14.90 -3.85 20.89
N LEU A 337 -13.82 -3.36 21.46
CA LEU A 337 -13.23 -2.09 21.07
C LEU A 337 -11.90 -2.28 20.37
N VAL A 338 -11.71 -1.57 19.24
CA VAL A 338 -10.43 -1.51 18.54
C VAL A 338 -9.91 -0.07 18.59
N THR A 339 -8.70 0.12 19.12
CA THR A 339 -8.15 1.44 19.31
C THR A 339 -6.77 1.62 18.68
N GLY A 340 -6.40 2.86 18.45
CA GLY A 340 -5.12 3.28 17.88
C GLY A 340 -5.24 4.59 17.11
N PRO A 341 -4.13 5.23 16.74
CA PRO A 341 -4.14 6.45 15.94
C PRO A 341 -4.69 6.22 14.53
N THR A 342 -4.88 7.31 13.81
CA THR A 342 -5.22 7.27 12.38
C THR A 342 -4.14 6.49 11.61
N GLY A 343 -4.57 5.60 10.71
CA GLY A 343 -3.64 4.77 9.92
C GLY A 343 -3.05 3.56 10.65
N SER A 344 -3.51 3.23 11.86
CA SER A 344 -3.09 2.02 12.57
C SER A 344 -3.72 0.73 12.04
N GLY A 345 -4.67 0.81 11.10
CA GLY A 345 -5.33 -0.34 10.47
C GLY A 345 -6.61 -0.82 11.19
N LYS A 346 -7.25 0.03 12.01
CA LYS A 346 -8.48 -0.32 12.75
C LYS A 346 -9.58 -0.86 11.84
N THR A 347 -9.88 -0.13 10.74
CA THR A 347 -10.90 -0.53 9.77
C THR A 347 -10.60 -1.89 9.14
N THR A 348 -9.34 -2.13 8.77
CA THR A 348 -8.91 -3.45 8.26
C THR A 348 -9.19 -4.55 9.28
N THR A 349 -8.84 -4.33 10.56
CA THR A 349 -9.08 -5.32 11.63
C THR A 349 -10.57 -5.58 11.85
N LEU A 350 -11.40 -4.53 11.85
CA LEU A 350 -12.86 -4.67 11.99
C LEU A 350 -13.48 -5.39 10.78
N TYR A 351 -13.10 -5.02 9.56
CA TYR A 351 -13.61 -5.70 8.36
C TYR A 351 -13.18 -7.17 8.29
N SER A 352 -11.94 -7.48 8.69
CA SER A 352 -11.48 -8.87 8.80
C SER A 352 -12.29 -9.66 9.82
N ALA A 353 -12.63 -9.04 10.96
CA ALA A 353 -13.48 -9.65 12.00
C ALA A 353 -14.91 -9.87 11.48
N LEU A 354 -15.53 -8.86 10.86
CA LEU A 354 -16.88 -8.97 10.30
C LEU A 354 -16.97 -10.06 9.23
N ARG A 355 -15.98 -10.15 8.34
CA ARG A 355 -15.91 -11.20 7.31
C ARG A 355 -15.77 -12.60 7.90
N ALA A 356 -15.12 -12.73 9.06
CA ALA A 356 -14.95 -14.02 9.73
C ALA A 356 -16.25 -14.54 10.37
N ILE A 357 -17.19 -13.64 10.69
CA ILE A 357 -18.45 -14.01 11.38
C ILE A 357 -19.68 -13.90 10.48
N VAL A 358 -19.61 -13.22 9.34
CA VAL A 358 -20.75 -13.05 8.45
C VAL A 358 -21.15 -14.38 7.82
N THR A 359 -22.43 -14.72 7.96
CA THR A 359 -23.12 -15.86 7.31
C THR A 359 -24.45 -15.36 6.75
N PRO A 360 -25.13 -16.12 5.89
CA PRO A 360 -26.45 -15.74 5.39
C PRO A 360 -27.51 -15.53 6.49
N ASP A 361 -27.28 -16.10 7.67
CA ASP A 361 -28.21 -16.04 8.81
C ASP A 361 -27.89 -14.91 9.79
N ILE A 362 -26.82 -14.12 9.56
CA ILE A 362 -26.37 -13.05 10.45
C ILE A 362 -26.49 -11.70 9.73
N ASN A 363 -27.30 -10.82 10.30
CA ASN A 363 -27.45 -9.44 9.81
C ASN A 363 -26.34 -8.56 10.38
N VAL A 364 -25.33 -8.26 9.54
CA VAL A 364 -24.22 -7.37 9.88
C VAL A 364 -24.51 -5.98 9.34
N THR A 365 -24.51 -4.97 10.22
CA THR A 365 -24.71 -3.57 9.82
C THR A 365 -23.59 -2.68 10.35
N THR A 366 -23.12 -1.76 9.49
CA THR A 366 -22.03 -0.82 9.82
C THR A 366 -22.49 0.62 9.76
N ILE A 367 -21.89 1.47 10.58
CA ILE A 367 -22.06 2.94 10.55
C ILE A 367 -20.67 3.57 10.42
N GLU A 368 -20.43 4.30 9.34
CA GLU A 368 -19.08 4.76 8.96
C GLU A 368 -19.05 6.23 8.51
N ASP A 369 -17.94 6.91 8.75
CA ASP A 369 -17.71 8.32 8.36
C ASP A 369 -16.31 8.50 7.69
N PRO A 370 -16.27 8.36 6.38
CA PRO A 370 -17.21 7.74 5.46
C PRO A 370 -16.98 6.23 5.29
N ILE A 371 -17.84 5.52 4.54
CA ILE A 371 -17.61 4.11 4.15
C ILE A 371 -16.29 4.02 3.38
N GLU A 372 -15.34 3.20 3.86
CA GLU A 372 -14.03 3.04 3.20
C GLU A 372 -14.09 2.12 1.99
N ILE A 373 -14.79 0.98 2.11
CA ILE A 373 -15.04 0.05 1.00
C ILE A 373 -16.49 -0.42 1.04
N VAL A 374 -17.14 -0.35 -0.09
CA VAL A 374 -18.47 -0.94 -0.26
C VAL A 374 -18.36 -2.44 -0.47
N THR A 375 -19.15 -3.21 0.28
CA THR A 375 -19.21 -4.66 0.16
C THR A 375 -20.65 -5.14 0.25
N ASP A 376 -21.02 -6.11 -0.58
CA ASP A 376 -22.36 -6.72 -0.59
C ASP A 376 -22.64 -7.60 0.64
N GLN A 377 -21.61 -7.84 1.46
CA GLN A 377 -21.73 -8.69 2.65
C GLN A 377 -22.31 -7.98 3.87
N PHE A 378 -22.30 -6.63 3.89
CA PHE A 378 -22.72 -5.82 5.04
C PHE A 378 -23.77 -4.79 4.62
N ASN A 379 -24.67 -4.45 5.54
CA ASN A 379 -25.54 -3.29 5.39
C ASN A 379 -24.80 -2.05 5.91
N GLN A 380 -24.32 -1.20 5.01
CA GLN A 380 -23.42 -0.09 5.36
C GLN A 380 -24.16 1.24 5.33
N VAL A 381 -24.10 2.00 6.43
CA VAL A 381 -24.69 3.33 6.59
C VAL A 381 -23.59 4.38 6.65
N GLU A 382 -23.59 5.33 5.72
CA GLU A 382 -22.66 6.46 5.72
C GLU A 382 -23.24 7.64 6.53
N ILE A 383 -22.43 8.21 7.41
CA ILE A 383 -22.77 9.40 8.19
C ILE A 383 -22.91 10.62 7.27
N GLN A 384 -24.01 11.35 7.42
CA GLN A 384 -24.32 12.54 6.64
C GLN A 384 -24.83 13.67 7.55
N PRO A 385 -23.96 14.43 8.23
CA PRO A 385 -24.35 15.44 9.20
C PRO A 385 -25.25 16.55 8.61
N LYS A 386 -25.07 16.83 7.31
CA LYS A 386 -25.88 17.86 6.59
C LYS A 386 -27.36 17.55 6.55
N VAL A 387 -27.73 16.28 6.62
CA VAL A 387 -29.13 15.82 6.65
C VAL A 387 -29.51 15.23 8.02
N GLY A 388 -28.69 15.45 9.05
CA GLY A 388 -28.98 15.03 10.41
C GLY A 388 -28.58 13.60 10.75
N ILE A 389 -27.95 12.86 9.84
CA ILE A 389 -27.49 11.48 10.10
C ILE A 389 -26.14 11.55 10.81
N THR A 390 -26.17 11.51 12.14
CA THR A 390 -25.00 11.38 13.04
C THR A 390 -24.80 9.93 13.47
N PHE A 391 -23.66 9.60 14.11
CA PHE A 391 -23.42 8.26 14.66
C PHE A 391 -24.52 7.83 15.66
N ALA A 392 -24.86 8.71 16.58
CA ALA A 392 -25.91 8.43 17.58
C ALA A 392 -27.28 8.22 16.93
N GLU A 393 -27.67 9.08 15.98
CA GLU A 393 -28.97 8.97 15.31
C GLU A 393 -29.03 7.71 14.43
N ALA A 394 -27.99 7.47 13.63
CA ALA A 394 -27.90 6.26 12.80
C ALA A 394 -28.01 4.99 13.67
N LEU A 395 -27.29 4.92 14.80
CA LEU A 395 -27.29 3.77 15.68
C LEU A 395 -28.67 3.53 16.32
N ARG A 396 -29.41 4.60 16.74
CA ARG A 396 -30.80 4.47 17.24
C ARG A 396 -31.74 3.88 16.18
N HIS A 397 -31.59 4.29 14.93
CA HIS A 397 -32.42 3.75 13.84
C HIS A 397 -32.06 2.32 13.50
N LEU A 398 -30.76 2.01 13.52
CA LEU A 398 -30.24 0.69 13.20
C LEU A 398 -30.73 -0.39 14.15
N LEU A 399 -30.85 -0.09 15.45
CA LEU A 399 -31.41 -1.02 16.44
C LEU A 399 -32.85 -1.48 16.14
N ARG A 400 -33.56 -0.84 15.20
CA ARG A 400 -34.88 -1.26 14.71
C ARG A 400 -34.85 -1.99 13.37
N GLN A 401 -33.64 -2.28 12.86
CA GLN A 401 -33.42 -3.00 11.60
C GLN A 401 -32.99 -4.46 11.82
N ASP A 402 -33.28 -5.01 13.01
CA ASP A 402 -32.98 -6.40 13.37
C ASP A 402 -31.52 -6.79 13.11
N PRO A 403 -30.53 -6.03 13.62
CA PRO A 403 -29.13 -6.37 13.46
C PRO A 403 -28.70 -7.42 14.48
N ASP A 404 -27.84 -8.37 14.08
CA ASP A 404 -27.15 -9.27 15.01
C ASP A 404 -25.81 -8.68 15.43
N VAL A 405 -25.09 -8.10 14.44
CA VAL A 405 -23.76 -7.51 14.62
C VAL A 405 -23.75 -6.07 14.12
N ILE A 406 -23.28 -5.18 14.98
CA ILE A 406 -23.20 -3.75 14.70
C ILE A 406 -21.75 -3.30 14.72
N MET A 407 -21.28 -2.63 13.64
CA MET A 407 -20.00 -1.95 13.65
C MET A 407 -20.20 -0.43 13.71
N VAL A 408 -19.62 0.22 14.70
CA VAL A 408 -19.56 1.68 14.82
C VAL A 408 -18.17 2.16 14.45
N GLY A 409 -18.06 2.87 13.34
CA GLY A 409 -16.78 3.34 12.79
C GLY A 409 -15.91 4.04 13.82
N GLU A 410 -16.50 4.94 14.62
CA GLU A 410 -15.83 5.51 15.79
C GLU A 410 -16.82 6.04 16.84
N VAL A 411 -16.39 5.99 18.10
CA VAL A 411 -17.09 6.57 19.25
C VAL A 411 -16.36 7.84 19.68
N ARG A 412 -16.98 9.00 19.39
CA ARG A 412 -16.41 10.33 19.70
C ARG A 412 -17.01 10.97 20.95
N ASP A 413 -18.23 10.63 21.29
CA ASP A 413 -19.03 11.28 22.31
C ASP A 413 -19.74 10.28 23.22
N VAL A 414 -20.22 10.77 24.36
CA VAL A 414 -20.91 9.96 25.37
C VAL A 414 -22.25 9.41 24.88
N GLU A 415 -22.93 10.15 23.98
CA GLU A 415 -24.23 9.71 23.45
C GLU A 415 -24.08 8.46 22.61
N THR A 416 -23.14 8.46 21.65
CA THR A 416 -22.81 7.29 20.81
C THR A 416 -22.33 6.12 21.69
N ALA A 417 -21.48 6.39 22.71
CA ALA A 417 -20.99 5.37 23.63
C ALA A 417 -22.15 4.69 24.38
N ASN A 418 -23.07 5.47 24.94
CA ASN A 418 -24.19 4.94 25.70
C ASN A 418 -25.14 4.09 24.83
N ILE A 419 -25.40 4.51 23.59
CA ILE A 419 -26.27 3.73 22.67
C ILE A 419 -25.57 2.43 22.27
N ALA A 420 -24.25 2.44 22.00
CA ALA A 420 -23.47 1.24 21.71
C ALA A 420 -23.48 0.24 22.89
N ILE A 421 -23.36 0.74 24.13
CA ILE A 421 -23.45 -0.07 25.34
C ILE A 421 -24.86 -0.65 25.52
N GLN A 422 -25.91 0.14 25.28
CA GLN A 422 -27.29 -0.34 25.33
C GLN A 422 -27.53 -1.44 24.30
N ALA A 423 -27.02 -1.29 23.07
CA ALA A 423 -27.08 -2.32 22.04
C ALA A 423 -26.42 -3.62 22.52
N ALA A 424 -25.24 -3.54 23.12
CA ALA A 424 -24.53 -4.68 23.68
C ALA A 424 -25.29 -5.35 24.84
N LEU A 425 -25.99 -4.57 25.68
CA LEU A 425 -26.85 -5.08 26.77
C LEU A 425 -28.10 -5.77 26.25
N THR A 426 -28.65 -5.31 25.12
CA THR A 426 -29.89 -5.84 24.54
C THR A 426 -29.68 -7.04 23.62
N GLY A 427 -28.46 -7.59 23.57
CA GLY A 427 -28.22 -8.87 22.91
C GLY A 427 -27.42 -8.78 21.59
N HIS A 428 -26.87 -7.61 21.22
CA HIS A 428 -26.13 -7.42 19.99
C HIS A 428 -24.62 -7.50 20.22
N LEU A 429 -23.87 -8.05 19.26
CA LEU A 429 -22.42 -7.92 19.23
C LEU A 429 -22.05 -6.56 18.61
N VAL A 430 -21.42 -5.69 19.39
CA VAL A 430 -21.03 -4.36 18.95
C VAL A 430 -19.51 -4.29 18.83
N LEU A 431 -19.02 -3.95 17.63
CA LEU A 431 -17.61 -3.65 17.37
C LEU A 431 -17.49 -2.14 17.16
N ALA A 432 -16.56 -1.47 17.86
CA ALA A 432 -16.41 -0.03 17.70
C ALA A 432 -14.95 0.40 17.76
N THR A 433 -14.64 1.60 17.23
CA THR A 433 -13.29 2.16 17.35
C THR A 433 -13.25 3.39 18.25
N LEU A 434 -12.07 3.58 18.85
CA LEU A 434 -11.68 4.81 19.55
C LEU A 434 -10.28 5.25 19.12
N HIS A 435 -9.92 6.46 19.55
CA HIS A 435 -8.59 7.03 19.35
C HIS A 435 -7.87 7.17 20.70
N THR A 436 -7.35 6.06 21.22
CA THR A 436 -6.50 6.02 22.42
C THR A 436 -5.20 5.28 22.11
N ASN A 437 -4.18 5.43 22.94
CA ASN A 437 -2.84 4.92 22.68
C ASN A 437 -2.67 3.45 23.06
N ASP A 438 -3.39 2.96 24.06
CA ASP A 438 -3.36 1.60 24.57
C ASP A 438 -4.75 1.12 24.99
N SER A 439 -4.87 -0.15 25.32
CA SER A 439 -6.15 -0.80 25.66
C SER A 439 -6.71 -0.34 27.02
N ALA A 440 -5.86 -0.13 28.02
CA ALA A 440 -6.27 0.33 29.35
C ALA A 440 -6.75 1.79 29.31
N ALA A 441 -6.06 2.65 28.54
CA ALA A 441 -6.47 4.04 28.32
C ALA A 441 -7.84 4.13 27.60
N THR A 442 -8.22 3.14 26.82
CA THR A 442 -9.55 3.10 26.18
C THR A 442 -10.66 3.03 27.23
N ILE A 443 -10.48 2.20 28.24
CA ILE A 443 -11.45 2.05 29.35
C ILE A 443 -11.56 3.37 30.13
N THR A 444 -10.44 3.93 30.55
CA THR A 444 -10.45 5.21 31.29
C THR A 444 -11.03 6.34 30.45
N ARG A 445 -10.79 6.36 29.14
CA ARG A 445 -11.37 7.36 28.25
C ARG A 445 -12.90 7.31 28.17
N LEU A 446 -13.49 6.11 28.16
CA LEU A 446 -14.95 5.96 28.21
C LEU A 446 -15.52 6.43 29.55
N LEU A 447 -14.84 6.15 30.66
CA LEU A 447 -15.23 6.62 31.98
C LEU A 447 -15.14 8.16 32.10
N GLU A 448 -14.12 8.77 31.49
CA GLU A 448 -13.93 10.24 31.40
C GLU A 448 -15.01 10.89 30.53
N LEU A 449 -15.46 10.23 29.46
CA LEU A 449 -16.58 10.70 28.65
C LEU A 449 -17.91 10.72 29.41
N GLY A 450 -17.99 10.05 30.58
CA GLY A 450 -19.18 10.00 31.41
C GLY A 450 -19.99 8.72 31.30
N VAL A 451 -19.42 7.66 30.70
CA VAL A 451 -20.05 6.34 30.68
C VAL A 451 -20.13 5.76 32.09
N ASP A 452 -21.26 5.15 32.42
CA ASP A 452 -21.44 4.51 33.71
C ASP A 452 -20.52 3.28 33.86
N PRO A 453 -19.70 3.18 34.94
CA PRO A 453 -18.73 2.12 35.12
C PRO A 453 -19.36 0.72 35.20
N PHE A 454 -20.55 0.61 35.79
CA PHE A 454 -21.23 -0.67 35.92
C PHE A 454 -21.74 -1.18 34.56
N LEU A 455 -22.31 -0.27 33.76
CA LEU A 455 -22.77 -0.60 32.40
C LEU A 455 -21.57 -0.96 31.51
N LEU A 456 -20.48 -0.21 31.58
CA LEU A 456 -19.26 -0.51 30.82
C LEU A 456 -18.69 -1.87 31.23
N ALA A 457 -18.53 -2.13 32.53
CA ALA A 457 -17.98 -3.39 33.04
C ALA A 457 -18.82 -4.62 32.67
N SER A 458 -20.15 -4.46 32.55
CA SER A 458 -21.05 -5.54 32.20
C SER A 458 -21.09 -5.88 30.71
N THR A 459 -20.76 -4.93 29.85
CA THR A 459 -20.90 -5.07 28.38
C THR A 459 -19.58 -5.30 27.66
N ILE A 460 -18.49 -4.68 28.12
CA ILE A 460 -17.21 -4.77 27.42
C ILE A 460 -16.63 -6.19 27.53
N VAL A 461 -16.31 -6.77 26.38
CA VAL A 461 -15.70 -8.10 26.23
C VAL A 461 -14.19 -8.00 26.20
N GLY A 462 -13.68 -7.06 25.42
CA GLY A 462 -12.26 -6.84 25.29
C GLY A 462 -11.91 -5.57 24.51
N VAL A 463 -10.64 -5.20 24.60
CA VAL A 463 -10.08 -4.04 23.91
C VAL A 463 -8.83 -4.46 23.16
N ILE A 464 -8.73 -4.06 21.89
CA ILE A 464 -7.61 -4.35 21.02
C ILE A 464 -6.94 -3.03 20.66
N ALA A 465 -5.78 -2.74 21.24
CA ALA A 465 -4.97 -1.63 20.78
C ALA A 465 -4.00 -2.10 19.69
N GLN A 466 -3.81 -1.27 18.67
CA GLN A 466 -2.99 -1.66 17.53
C GLN A 466 -2.15 -0.53 16.94
N ARG A 467 -1.00 -0.92 16.40
CA ARG A 467 -0.09 -0.11 15.59
C ARG A 467 0.35 -0.91 14.38
N LEU A 468 0.74 -0.24 13.30
CA LEU A 468 1.37 -0.89 12.15
C LEU A 468 2.89 -0.71 12.23
N VAL A 469 3.60 -1.82 12.14
CA VAL A 469 5.05 -1.87 11.94
C VAL A 469 5.35 -2.26 10.50
N ARG A 470 6.35 -1.64 9.88
CA ARG A 470 6.84 -2.09 8.57
C ARG A 470 7.55 -3.43 8.73
N THR A 471 7.40 -4.30 7.75
CA THR A 471 8.07 -5.60 7.72
C THR A 471 9.38 -5.51 6.94
N ILE A 472 10.37 -6.30 7.35
CA ILE A 472 11.66 -6.39 6.66
C ILE A 472 11.44 -6.98 5.27
N CYS A 473 12.09 -6.40 4.29
CA CYS A 473 12.02 -6.88 2.92
C CYS A 473 12.62 -8.29 2.81
N PRO A 474 11.89 -9.27 2.28
CA PRO A 474 12.37 -10.65 2.21
C PRO A 474 13.56 -10.83 1.27
N GLU A 475 13.73 -9.94 0.26
CA GLU A 475 14.81 -10.06 -0.73
C GLU A 475 16.15 -9.51 -0.27
N CYS A 476 16.17 -8.58 0.69
CA CYS A 476 17.41 -7.98 1.19
C CYS A 476 17.58 -8.13 2.69
N ARG A 477 16.90 -9.12 3.27
CA ARG A 477 17.02 -9.47 4.69
C ARG A 477 18.43 -9.96 4.98
N ILE A 478 19.04 -9.40 6.02
CA ILE A 478 20.31 -9.82 6.60
C ILE A 478 20.14 -10.04 8.09
N GLU A 479 21.05 -10.79 8.68
CA GLU A 479 21.19 -10.92 10.12
C GLU A 479 22.16 -9.85 10.63
N THR A 480 21.84 -9.25 11.76
CA THR A 480 22.64 -8.24 12.43
C THR A 480 22.50 -8.39 13.93
N PHE A 481 23.32 -7.69 14.70
CA PHE A 481 23.28 -7.73 16.16
C PHE A 481 22.85 -6.37 16.70
N LEU A 482 22.01 -6.38 17.74
CA LEU A 482 21.72 -5.18 18.50
C LEU A 482 22.93 -4.80 19.35
N THR A 483 23.22 -3.50 19.40
CA THR A 483 24.20 -2.96 20.34
C THR A 483 23.65 -2.97 21.78
N PRO A 484 24.52 -2.97 22.81
CA PRO A 484 24.07 -2.85 24.20
C PRO A 484 23.15 -1.65 24.46
N ASP A 485 23.44 -0.49 23.82
CA ASP A 485 22.62 0.71 23.93
C ASP A 485 21.24 0.51 23.33
N GLN A 486 21.15 -0.16 22.16
CA GLN A 486 19.88 -0.49 21.52
C GLN A 486 19.06 -1.46 22.39
N MET A 487 19.70 -2.45 22.99
CA MET A 487 19.03 -3.38 23.92
C MET A 487 18.51 -2.65 25.16
N SER A 488 19.33 -1.76 25.76
CA SER A 488 18.92 -0.94 26.89
C SER A 488 17.71 -0.04 26.53
N LEU A 489 17.72 0.55 25.34
CA LEU A 489 16.59 1.36 24.85
C LEU A 489 15.29 0.54 24.72
N LEU A 490 15.40 -0.73 24.37
CA LEU A 490 14.27 -1.66 24.37
C LEU A 490 13.86 -2.14 25.75
N GLY A 491 14.61 -1.81 26.81
CA GLY A 491 14.39 -2.29 28.18
C GLY A 491 14.73 -3.78 28.35
N LEU A 492 15.61 -4.31 27.49
CA LEU A 492 16.12 -5.65 27.63
C LEU A 492 17.25 -5.67 28.66
N ASP A 493 17.19 -6.58 29.63
CA ASP A 493 18.16 -6.68 30.70
C ASP A 493 19.50 -7.22 30.18
N THR A 494 20.47 -6.32 30.02
CA THR A 494 21.82 -6.65 29.55
C THR A 494 22.71 -7.23 30.64
N GLN A 495 22.36 -7.05 31.93
CA GLN A 495 23.19 -7.49 33.06
C GLN A 495 23.16 -9.00 33.23
N ASN A 496 22.04 -9.66 33.00
CA ASN A 496 21.91 -11.11 33.04
C ASN A 496 22.67 -11.82 31.89
N LEU A 497 22.80 -11.15 30.74
CA LEU A 497 23.57 -11.65 29.59
C LEU A 497 25.07 -11.48 29.78
N ALA A 498 25.51 -10.38 30.40
CA ALA A 498 26.89 -10.10 30.73
C ALA A 498 27.47 -11.05 31.82
N ALA A 499 26.61 -11.54 32.72
CA ALA A 499 27.04 -12.50 33.78
C ALA A 499 27.46 -13.87 33.23
N GLN A 500 27.19 -14.18 31.96
CA GLN A 500 27.59 -15.42 31.28
C GLN A 500 28.92 -15.29 30.51
N GLY A 501 29.63 -14.16 30.64
CA GLY A 501 30.98 -13.95 30.09
C GLY A 501 31.08 -13.63 28.60
N GLU A 502 29.94 -13.48 27.91
CA GLU A 502 29.88 -13.03 26.51
C GLU A 502 29.35 -11.61 26.45
N ALA A 503 29.83 -10.81 25.49
CA ALA A 503 29.24 -9.50 25.24
C ALA A 503 27.76 -9.69 24.86
N PRO A 504 26.79 -9.04 25.55
CA PRO A 504 25.39 -9.25 25.27
C PRO A 504 25.09 -8.83 23.82
N SER A 505 24.79 -9.81 22.98
CA SER A 505 24.42 -9.58 21.60
C SER A 505 23.15 -10.35 21.27
N LEU A 506 22.09 -9.64 20.87
CA LEU A 506 20.87 -10.25 20.38
C LEU A 506 20.87 -10.18 18.85
N MET A 507 20.85 -11.35 18.22
CA MET A 507 20.73 -11.44 16.76
C MET A 507 19.32 -11.10 16.33
N VAL A 508 19.19 -10.17 15.40
CA VAL A 508 17.93 -9.71 14.81
C VAL A 508 18.08 -9.62 13.30
N ALA A 509 16.97 -9.50 12.59
CA ALA A 509 17.02 -9.24 11.16
C ALA A 509 16.96 -7.73 10.87
N ALA A 510 17.62 -7.33 9.78
CA ALA A 510 17.54 -5.99 9.19
C ALA A 510 17.39 -6.09 7.67
N GLY A 511 16.92 -5.03 7.04
CA GLY A 511 16.87 -4.92 5.58
C GLY A 511 18.04 -4.07 5.10
N GLN A 512 18.93 -4.65 4.29
CA GLN A 512 20.07 -3.92 3.72
C GLN A 512 19.65 -2.85 2.70
N GLY A 513 18.47 -3.01 2.12
CA GLY A 513 17.99 -2.21 1.01
C GLY A 513 18.21 -2.91 -0.34
N CYS A 514 17.18 -2.97 -1.13
CA CYS A 514 17.21 -3.48 -2.49
C CYS A 514 16.20 -2.72 -3.36
N VAL A 515 16.16 -3.04 -4.63
CA VAL A 515 15.26 -2.40 -5.58
C VAL A 515 13.79 -2.62 -5.22
N LYS A 516 13.40 -3.83 -4.78
CA LYS A 516 12.02 -4.15 -4.39
C LYS A 516 11.51 -3.25 -3.25
N CYS A 517 12.34 -3.00 -2.25
CA CYS A 517 11.99 -2.14 -1.13
C CYS A 517 12.43 -0.68 -1.33
N ARG A 518 12.85 -0.28 -2.51
CA ARG A 518 13.31 1.09 -2.82
C ARG A 518 14.45 1.56 -1.89
N GLN A 519 15.39 0.67 -1.59
CA GLN A 519 16.53 0.86 -0.66
C GLN A 519 16.11 1.14 0.80
N THR A 520 14.83 1.01 1.14
CA THR A 520 14.37 1.24 2.51
C THR A 520 14.66 0.07 3.45
N GLY A 521 14.97 -1.11 2.92
CA GLY A 521 15.06 -2.34 3.69
C GLY A 521 13.72 -2.90 4.14
N MET A 522 12.60 -2.17 3.89
CA MET A 522 11.28 -2.48 4.41
C MET A 522 10.28 -2.71 3.27
N PHE A 523 9.38 -3.69 3.42
CA PHE A 523 8.38 -4.01 2.42
C PHE A 523 7.12 -4.58 3.06
N GLY A 524 6.03 -3.83 2.99
CA GLY A 524 4.76 -4.18 3.60
C GLY A 524 4.66 -3.79 5.08
N ARG A 525 3.53 -4.13 5.69
CA ARG A 525 3.19 -3.80 7.07
C ARG A 525 2.51 -4.97 7.77
N SER A 526 2.73 -5.08 9.08
CA SER A 526 2.08 -6.04 9.97
C SER A 526 1.56 -5.32 11.20
N GLY A 527 0.45 -5.78 11.78
CA GLY A 527 -0.06 -5.21 13.02
C GLY A 527 0.75 -5.66 14.24
N ALA A 528 1.07 -4.73 15.14
CA ALA A 528 1.45 -5.02 16.51
C ALA A 528 0.21 -4.79 17.37
N PHE A 529 -0.16 -5.77 18.19
CA PHE A 529 -1.41 -5.80 18.93
C PHE A 529 -1.17 -5.91 20.43
N GLU A 530 -2.03 -5.23 21.19
CA GLU A 530 -2.22 -5.38 22.61
C GLU A 530 -3.68 -5.75 22.81
N VAL A 531 -3.95 -6.97 23.26
CA VAL A 531 -5.30 -7.53 23.40
C VAL A 531 -5.61 -7.69 24.88
N LEU A 532 -6.51 -6.84 25.39
CA LEU A 532 -6.98 -6.84 26.76
C LEU A 532 -8.30 -7.62 26.84
N GLU A 533 -8.29 -8.72 27.54
CA GLU A 533 -9.51 -9.43 27.94
C GLU A 533 -10.11 -8.77 29.18
N VAL A 534 -11.42 -8.52 29.17
CA VAL A 534 -12.13 -7.96 30.32
C VAL A 534 -12.73 -9.08 31.16
N ASP A 535 -11.89 -9.65 32.00
CA ASP A 535 -12.25 -10.68 32.98
C ASP A 535 -12.85 -10.06 34.25
N GLU A 536 -13.17 -10.90 35.23
CA GLU A 536 -13.71 -10.48 36.53
C GLU A 536 -12.82 -9.51 37.30
N LYS A 537 -11.50 -9.63 37.19
CA LYS A 537 -10.55 -8.74 37.88
C LYS A 537 -10.57 -7.35 37.23
N ILE A 538 -10.52 -7.29 35.91
CA ILE A 538 -10.58 -6.05 35.15
C ILE A 538 -11.94 -5.38 35.34
N ARG A 539 -13.07 -6.14 35.37
CA ARG A 539 -14.40 -5.59 35.66
C ARG A 539 -14.45 -4.88 37.02
N LYS A 540 -13.87 -5.48 38.07
CA LYS A 540 -13.78 -4.84 39.39
C LYS A 540 -13.01 -3.53 39.34
N LEU A 541 -11.90 -3.48 38.59
CA LEU A 541 -11.11 -2.26 38.39
C LEU A 541 -11.91 -1.19 37.64
N ILE A 542 -12.69 -1.56 36.62
CA ILE A 542 -13.58 -0.64 35.89
C ILE A 542 -14.62 -0.04 36.84
N ILE A 543 -15.30 -0.87 37.63
CA ILE A 543 -16.34 -0.45 38.57
C ILE A 543 -15.76 0.51 39.64
N SER A 544 -14.55 0.23 40.12
CA SER A 544 -13.86 1.09 41.08
C SER A 544 -13.23 2.34 40.47
N ARG A 545 -13.36 2.55 39.15
CA ARG A 545 -12.72 3.65 38.39
C ARG A 545 -11.21 3.69 38.57
N ALA A 546 -10.57 2.51 38.58
CA ALA A 546 -9.12 2.39 38.68
C ALA A 546 -8.41 3.10 37.52
N SER A 547 -7.18 3.53 37.76
CA SER A 547 -6.35 4.18 36.74
C SER A 547 -5.95 3.20 35.63
N SER A 548 -5.65 3.75 34.44
CA SER A 548 -5.13 2.94 33.32
C SER A 548 -3.87 2.14 33.70
N LYS A 549 -3.02 2.69 34.59
CA LYS A 549 -1.83 2.00 35.10
C LYS A 549 -2.17 0.75 35.93
N GLU A 550 -3.20 0.81 36.76
CA GLU A 550 -3.66 -0.34 37.56
C GLU A 550 -4.29 -1.41 36.69
N ILE A 551 -5.12 -1.02 35.71
CA ILE A 551 -5.70 -1.92 34.72
C ILE A 551 -4.59 -2.61 33.91
N LEU A 552 -3.62 -1.84 33.40
CA LEU A 552 -2.49 -2.36 32.64
C LEU A 552 -1.63 -3.33 33.47
N LYS A 553 -1.37 -2.98 34.73
CA LYS A 553 -0.62 -3.85 35.67
C LYS A 553 -1.30 -5.19 35.84
N GLN A 554 -2.62 -5.20 36.09
CA GLN A 554 -3.40 -6.42 36.23
C GLN A 554 -3.38 -7.25 34.94
N ALA A 555 -3.66 -6.63 33.80
CA ALA A 555 -3.67 -7.29 32.51
C ALA A 555 -2.32 -7.97 32.18
N ARG A 556 -1.19 -7.30 32.49
CA ARG A 556 0.16 -7.88 32.33
C ARG A 556 0.37 -9.09 33.25
N GLN A 557 -0.12 -9.04 34.50
CA GLN A 557 -0.06 -10.20 35.42
C GLN A 557 -0.82 -11.40 34.87
N ASP A 558 -1.92 -11.16 34.13
CA ASP A 558 -2.71 -12.19 33.48
C ASP A 558 -2.15 -12.60 32.09
N GLY A 559 -0.97 -12.06 31.74
CA GLY A 559 -0.17 -12.45 30.57
C GLY A 559 -0.51 -11.70 29.27
N MET A 560 -1.12 -10.52 29.37
CA MET A 560 -1.27 -9.60 28.24
C MET A 560 0.10 -9.07 27.80
N LEU A 561 0.35 -9.04 26.49
CA LEU A 561 1.48 -8.36 25.89
C LEU A 561 1.09 -6.91 25.60
N THR A 562 1.90 -5.95 26.05
CA THR A 562 1.77 -4.56 25.64
C THR A 562 2.15 -4.37 24.17
N LEU A 563 1.72 -3.27 23.55
CA LEU A 563 2.13 -2.92 22.18
C LEU A 563 3.65 -2.95 22.00
N ARG A 564 4.39 -2.45 23.00
CA ARG A 564 5.86 -2.46 23.01
C ARG A 564 6.41 -3.90 23.03
N GLU A 565 5.92 -4.73 23.92
CA GLU A 565 6.34 -6.14 24.03
C GLU A 565 5.99 -6.93 22.76
N ALA A 566 4.82 -6.68 22.17
CA ALA A 566 4.44 -7.26 20.89
C ALA A 566 5.36 -6.82 19.74
N ALA A 567 5.74 -5.56 19.68
CA ALA A 567 6.69 -5.05 18.68
C ALA A 567 8.10 -5.64 18.88
N ILE A 568 8.58 -5.73 20.12
CA ILE A 568 9.87 -6.37 20.45
C ILE A 568 9.85 -7.86 20.07
N ARG A 569 8.74 -8.55 20.34
CA ARG A 569 8.59 -9.96 19.93
C ARG A 569 8.61 -10.14 18.41
N LYS A 570 8.07 -9.17 17.64
CA LYS A 570 8.20 -9.17 16.17
C LYS A 570 9.63 -8.93 15.71
N LEU A 571 10.38 -8.07 16.38
CA LEU A 571 11.81 -7.87 16.15
C LEU A 571 12.59 -9.17 16.38
N ALA A 572 12.37 -9.83 17.50
CA ALA A 572 13.01 -11.10 17.82
C ALA A 572 12.69 -12.23 16.81
N LYS A 573 11.49 -12.21 16.21
CA LYS A 573 11.13 -13.11 15.11
C LYS A 573 11.69 -12.66 13.74
N GLY A 574 12.42 -11.55 13.69
CA GLY A 574 12.97 -10.99 12.45
C GLY A 574 11.91 -10.51 11.46
N LEU A 575 10.74 -10.11 11.93
CA LEU A 575 9.65 -9.59 11.09
C LEU A 575 9.76 -8.08 10.86
N THR A 576 10.35 -7.35 11.79
CA THR A 576 10.52 -5.89 11.73
C THR A 576 11.90 -5.48 12.19
N SER A 577 12.28 -4.20 12.02
CA SER A 577 13.58 -3.69 12.44
C SER A 577 13.53 -3.01 13.81
N PHE A 578 14.73 -2.77 14.40
CA PHE A 578 14.87 -2.03 15.65
C PHE A 578 14.26 -0.61 15.55
N GLU A 579 14.54 0.10 14.45
CA GLU A 579 14.06 1.46 14.23
C GLU A 579 12.52 1.52 14.21
N GLU A 580 11.87 0.52 13.63
CA GLU A 580 10.41 0.43 13.62
C GLU A 580 9.83 0.19 15.01
N VAL A 581 10.48 -0.65 15.82
CA VAL A 581 10.05 -0.86 17.22
C VAL A 581 10.16 0.43 18.00
N VAL A 582 11.28 1.16 17.88
CA VAL A 582 11.46 2.47 18.54
C VAL A 582 10.39 3.46 18.08
N ARG A 583 10.16 3.58 16.76
CA ARG A 583 9.16 4.48 16.19
C ARG A 583 7.77 4.27 16.79
N VAL A 584 7.28 3.04 16.84
CA VAL A 584 5.92 2.76 17.31
C VAL A 584 5.78 2.77 18.84
N THR A 585 6.89 2.70 19.58
CA THR A 585 6.88 2.66 21.05
C THR A 585 7.17 4.02 21.69
N VAL A 586 7.90 4.92 21.01
CA VAL A 586 8.19 6.28 21.51
C VAL A 586 7.06 7.27 21.19
N GLU A 587 6.39 7.12 20.05
CA GLU A 587 5.23 7.95 19.69
C GLU A 587 3.99 7.72 20.59
N GLY A 588 4.04 6.77 21.50
CA GLY A 588 2.96 6.39 22.42
C GLY A 588 3.23 6.70 23.89
N SER A 589 4.35 7.39 24.21
CA SER A 589 4.71 7.77 25.59
C SER A 589 4.40 9.24 25.88
#